data_6a57ecfe05e3cd126d578eed012cbeb1
#
_entry.id   6a57ecfe05e3cd126d578eed012cbeb1
#
_cell.length_a   1.000
_cell.length_b   1.000
_cell.length_c   1.000
_cell.angle_alpha   90.00
_cell.angle_beta   90.00
_cell.angle_gamma   90.00
#
_symmetry.space_group_name_H-M   'P 1'
#
loop_
_entity.id
_entity.type
_entity.pdbx_description
1 polymer ?
#
loop_
_entity_poly.entity_id
_entity_poly.type
_entity_poly.pdbx_seq_one_letter_code
_entity_poly.pdbx_strand_id
1 'polypeptide(L)'
;MPITQLTTAQQGAPSLGYSAPQQQSYGAPQQQSYGAPQPHGYGAPQQQGYGAPHQQGYGAPHQQGYGAPQQQGYGAPQPQGQEPPPGYGAPPPTQPSGAGAWVPGAASTDAPPYSWDTIPDSDPEDDENATEEGGPNPDPRELEPVPGYETVVFNSGPPVPPPAYEPPTESSCPQQIFDSNDGIGEEAVRAAILAFVDKHCCYGSRPAKNMNITRTIPTHAYHYLLETFNESRTTMRKFLPYRGGIVDGPLNGAPPPPWSMHCMPNTMFDTHEKQLEVPHTSYLKTCHRCAGAGFVQCGRCHGRGRVRCSSCSGSGRRTVHSNGKSRRVSCSWCHGSGRRRCTRCGGDGRVTCPTCSGFRTLRHFILLSVKYVNNLSDYILERSDMPDELIRDVSGQVVFEQTLPFVWPISQYPVAELNENSVRLVNEHRTAWPYAKTLHQRQTLRSVPVTEAHYDWKDVSTRFWVYGFEHKVHAPDYPHQCCWGCNVL
;
A
#
# COMPACT_ATOMS: atom_id res chain seq x y z
N MET A 1 53.80 40.95 -29.43
CA MET A 1 55.18 40.52 -29.21
C MET A 1 55.31 39.72 -27.95
N PRO A 2 56.12 38.65 -27.91
CA PRO A 2 56.31 37.57 -28.87
C PRO A 2 55.88 36.23 -28.20
N ILE A 3 55.28 35.30 -28.88
CA ILE A 3 55.79 34.03 -29.45
C ILE A 3 56.97 33.41 -28.69
N THR A 4 56.77 32.25 -28.10
CA THR A 4 57.83 31.24 -27.99
C THR A 4 57.22 29.87 -28.12
N GLN A 5 57.53 29.20 -29.25
CA GLN A 5 57.42 27.77 -29.49
C GLN A 5 58.54 27.06 -28.72
N LEU A 6 58.30 25.86 -28.26
CA LEU A 6 59.37 24.87 -28.01
C LEU A 6 58.83 23.45 -28.22
N THR A 7 59.25 22.92 -29.26
CA THR A 7 59.59 21.64 -29.84
C THR A 7 59.77 20.45 -28.88
N THR A 8 59.11 19.33 -29.27
CA THR A 8 59.58 17.95 -29.43
C THR A 8 60.60 17.35 -28.46
N ALA A 9 60.22 16.24 -27.81
CA ALA A 9 61.09 15.09 -27.59
C ALA A 9 60.28 13.78 -27.62
N GLN A 10 60.53 12.97 -28.63
CA GLN A 10 60.19 11.55 -28.71
C GLN A 10 61.14 10.74 -27.81
N GLN A 11 60.61 9.84 -26.99
CA GLN A 11 61.32 8.62 -26.54
C GLN A 11 60.25 7.56 -26.31
N GLY A 12 60.17 6.52 -27.13
CA GLY A 12 60.75 5.22 -27.02
C GLY A 12 59.88 4.31 -26.17
N ALA A 13 58.90 3.57 -26.80
CA ALA A 13 58.19 2.46 -26.19
C ALA A 13 59.03 1.20 -26.12
N PRO A 14 58.90 0.32 -25.12
CA PRO A 14 59.15 -1.12 -25.29
C PRO A 14 57.82 -1.85 -25.51
N SER A 15 57.80 -2.56 -26.63
CA SER A 15 56.83 -3.55 -27.01
C SER A 15 56.91 -4.81 -26.12
N LEU A 16 55.85 -5.09 -25.36
CA LEU A 16 55.64 -6.40 -24.78
C LEU A 16 54.56 -7.12 -25.61
N GLY A 17 55.02 -8.15 -26.32
CA GLY A 17 54.23 -9.05 -27.11
C GLY A 17 53.32 -9.92 -26.21
N TYR A 18 52.02 -9.85 -26.44
CA TYR A 18 51.09 -10.88 -25.99
C TYR A 18 50.70 -11.75 -27.19
N SER A 19 51.13 -13.01 -27.10
CA SER A 19 50.72 -14.07 -28.04
C SER A 19 49.22 -14.37 -27.86
N ALA A 20 48.45 -14.32 -28.95
CA ALA A 20 47.07 -14.78 -28.99
C ALA A 20 46.98 -16.31 -28.78
N PRO A 21 46.00 -16.79 -28.01
CA PRO A 21 45.76 -18.24 -27.91
C PRO A 21 45.12 -18.75 -29.20
N GLN A 22 45.68 -19.89 -29.69
CA GLN A 22 45.17 -20.65 -30.86
C GLN A 22 43.75 -21.13 -30.58
N GLN A 23 42.84 -20.85 -31.51
CA GLN A 23 41.51 -21.49 -31.56
C GLN A 23 41.67 -22.95 -31.92
N GLN A 24 41.31 -23.85 -31.00
CA GLN A 24 41.08 -25.27 -31.31
C GLN A 24 39.69 -25.40 -31.92
N SER A 25 39.63 -25.82 -33.15
CA SER A 25 38.42 -26.18 -33.88
C SER A 25 37.86 -27.49 -33.32
N TYR A 26 36.72 -27.39 -32.64
CA TYR A 26 35.89 -28.55 -32.32
C TYR A 26 35.00 -28.87 -33.52
N GLY A 27 35.17 -30.14 -34.05
CA GLY A 27 34.37 -30.63 -35.15
C GLY A 27 32.88 -30.71 -34.81
N ALA A 28 32.04 -30.35 -35.78
CA ALA A 28 30.60 -30.46 -35.71
C ALA A 28 30.14 -31.92 -35.53
N PRO A 29 29.16 -32.21 -34.67
CA PRO A 29 28.58 -33.56 -34.60
C PRO A 29 27.73 -33.82 -35.85
N GLN A 30 27.90 -35.00 -36.44
CA GLN A 30 27.11 -35.51 -37.56
C GLN A 30 25.65 -35.67 -37.15
N GLN A 31 24.76 -35.09 -37.94
CA GLN A 31 23.31 -35.29 -37.83
C GLN A 31 22.98 -36.72 -38.30
N GLN A 32 22.53 -37.55 -37.38
CA GLN A 32 21.86 -38.81 -37.74
C GLN A 32 20.40 -38.48 -38.09
N SER A 33 20.04 -38.72 -39.35
CA SER A 33 18.68 -38.60 -39.87
C SER A 33 17.81 -39.71 -39.30
N TYR A 34 16.89 -39.37 -38.41
CA TYR A 34 15.76 -40.24 -38.08
C TYR A 34 14.63 -40.01 -39.06
N GLY A 35 14.19 -41.08 -39.72
CA GLY A 35 13.11 -41.07 -40.70
C GLY A 35 11.77 -40.59 -40.05
N ALA A 36 11.05 -39.76 -40.78
CA ALA A 36 9.72 -39.29 -40.40
C ALA A 36 8.72 -40.45 -40.34
N PRO A 37 7.87 -40.55 -39.32
CA PRO A 37 6.77 -41.51 -39.35
C PRO A 37 5.67 -41.00 -40.30
N GLN A 38 5.13 -41.92 -41.11
CA GLN A 38 4.04 -41.69 -42.04
C GLN A 38 2.71 -41.38 -41.28
N PRO A 39 1.88 -40.45 -41.73
CA PRO A 39 0.58 -40.17 -41.10
C PRO A 39 -0.42 -41.27 -41.48
N HIS A 40 -0.90 -41.99 -40.49
CA HIS A 40 -2.09 -42.83 -40.65
C HIS A 40 -3.32 -41.92 -40.70
N GLY A 41 -4.02 -41.94 -41.83
CA GLY A 41 -5.28 -41.22 -42.02
C GLY A 41 -6.39 -41.76 -41.12
N TYR A 42 -6.89 -40.90 -40.26
CA TYR A 42 -8.18 -41.10 -39.60
C TYR A 42 -9.24 -40.32 -40.35
N GLY A 43 -10.28 -41.05 -40.79
CA GLY A 43 -11.41 -40.48 -41.54
C GLY A 43 -12.15 -39.42 -40.72
N ALA A 44 -12.57 -38.32 -41.37
CA ALA A 44 -13.39 -37.28 -40.81
C ALA A 44 -14.78 -37.84 -40.45
N PRO A 45 -15.36 -37.48 -39.29
CA PRO A 45 -16.76 -37.77 -39.01
C PRO A 45 -17.66 -36.83 -39.83
N GLN A 46 -18.71 -37.41 -40.46
CA GLN A 46 -19.72 -36.71 -41.21
C GLN A 46 -20.49 -35.75 -40.26
N GLN A 47 -20.60 -34.49 -40.65
CA GLN A 47 -21.49 -33.54 -40.01
C GLN A 47 -22.96 -33.84 -40.39
N GLN A 48 -23.73 -34.26 -39.42
CA GLN A 48 -25.20 -34.25 -39.53
C GLN A 48 -25.67 -32.83 -39.20
N GLY A 49 -26.26 -32.17 -40.19
CA GLY A 49 -26.89 -30.88 -40.06
C GLY A 49 -28.11 -30.93 -39.16
N TYR A 50 -28.09 -30.13 -38.08
CA TYR A 50 -29.30 -29.81 -37.33
C TYR A 50 -29.83 -28.46 -37.79
N GLY A 51 -31.08 -28.44 -38.22
CA GLY A 51 -31.79 -27.26 -38.71
C GLY A 51 -31.98 -26.21 -37.60
N ALA A 52 -31.89 -24.96 -38.00
CA ALA A 52 -32.13 -23.79 -37.13
C ALA A 52 -33.60 -23.76 -36.66
N PRO A 53 -33.89 -23.48 -35.40
CA PRO A 53 -35.24 -23.22 -34.96
C PRO A 53 -35.70 -21.82 -35.33
N HIS A 54 -36.93 -21.71 -35.84
CA HIS A 54 -37.65 -20.49 -36.16
C HIS A 54 -37.77 -19.57 -34.93
N GLN A 55 -37.39 -18.30 -35.05
CA GLN A 55 -37.75 -17.26 -34.10
C GLN A 55 -39.25 -16.94 -34.21
N GLN A 56 -40.02 -17.31 -33.20
CA GLN A 56 -41.34 -16.73 -32.95
C GLN A 56 -41.17 -15.58 -31.95
N GLY A 57 -41.56 -14.39 -32.38
CA GLY A 57 -41.61 -13.20 -31.56
C GLY A 57 -42.70 -13.32 -30.48
N TYR A 58 -42.33 -13.12 -29.22
CA TYR A 58 -43.27 -12.90 -28.13
C TYR A 58 -43.21 -11.46 -27.68
N GLY A 59 -44.40 -10.85 -27.68
CA GLY A 59 -44.60 -9.48 -27.24
C GLY A 59 -44.34 -9.29 -25.75
N ALA A 60 -43.96 -8.06 -25.39
CA ALA A 60 -43.69 -7.62 -24.03
C ALA A 60 -44.96 -7.77 -23.13
N PRO A 61 -44.81 -8.29 -21.90
CA PRO A 61 -45.91 -8.23 -20.95
C PRO A 61 -45.94 -6.90 -20.19
N HIS A 62 -47.17 -6.36 -20.06
CA HIS A 62 -47.51 -5.21 -19.24
C HIS A 62 -47.10 -5.41 -17.77
N GLN A 63 -46.51 -4.40 -17.18
CA GLN A 63 -46.29 -4.30 -15.72
C GLN A 63 -47.65 -4.07 -15.04
N GLN A 64 -48.13 -5.05 -14.31
CA GLN A 64 -49.17 -4.88 -13.28
C GLN A 64 -48.46 -4.95 -11.92
N GLY A 65 -48.62 -3.88 -11.13
CA GLY A 65 -48.10 -3.79 -9.77
C GLY A 65 -48.86 -4.76 -8.85
N TYR A 66 -48.11 -5.53 -8.10
CA TYR A 66 -48.63 -6.32 -6.99
C TYR A 66 -48.12 -5.71 -5.68
N GLY A 67 -49.09 -5.39 -4.80
CA GLY A 67 -48.86 -4.87 -3.48
C GLY A 67 -48.16 -5.89 -2.56
N ALA A 68 -47.42 -5.36 -1.60
CA ALA A 68 -46.72 -6.14 -0.59
C ALA A 68 -47.66 -6.97 0.26
N PRO A 69 -47.35 -8.26 0.57
CA PRO A 69 -48.12 -9.04 1.51
C PRO A 69 -47.81 -8.61 2.96
N GLN A 70 -48.87 -8.40 3.72
CA GLN A 70 -48.82 -8.17 5.17
C GLN A 70 -48.29 -9.44 5.87
N GLN A 71 -47.33 -9.25 6.76
CA GLN A 71 -46.83 -10.29 7.67
C GLN A 71 -47.91 -10.59 8.71
N GLN A 72 -48.54 -11.76 8.64
CA GLN A 72 -49.30 -12.35 9.73
C GLN A 72 -48.32 -13.09 10.64
N GLY A 73 -48.27 -12.65 11.91
CA GLY A 73 -47.44 -13.28 12.95
C GLY A 73 -48.03 -14.66 13.31
N TYR A 74 -47.18 -15.66 13.19
CA TYR A 74 -47.41 -16.95 13.83
C TYR A 74 -46.70 -16.98 15.18
N GLY A 75 -47.52 -17.17 16.24
CA GLY A 75 -47.02 -17.33 17.60
C GLY A 75 -46.24 -18.63 17.76
N ALA A 76 -45.12 -18.53 18.45
CA ALA A 76 -44.31 -19.68 18.84
C ALA A 76 -45.11 -20.58 19.83
N PRO A 77 -45.05 -21.92 19.68
CA PRO A 77 -45.63 -22.82 20.68
C PRO A 77 -44.73 -22.85 21.93
N GLN A 78 -45.37 -22.73 23.07
CA GLN A 78 -44.76 -22.96 24.39
C GLN A 78 -44.38 -24.44 24.54
N PRO A 79 -43.21 -24.78 25.13
CA PRO A 79 -42.91 -26.15 25.49
C PRO A 79 -43.67 -26.53 26.77
N GLN A 80 -44.48 -27.59 26.64
CA GLN A 80 -45.12 -28.26 27.76
C GLN A 80 -44.06 -28.94 28.63
N GLY A 81 -44.17 -28.77 29.94
CA GLY A 81 -43.32 -29.36 30.93
C GLY A 81 -43.38 -30.90 30.94
N GLN A 82 -42.22 -31.51 30.94
CA GLN A 82 -42.05 -32.88 31.37
C GLN A 82 -41.28 -32.83 32.70
N GLU A 83 -41.92 -33.48 33.71
CA GLU A 83 -41.35 -33.68 35.03
C GLU A 83 -40.09 -34.57 34.96
N PRO A 84 -39.03 -34.28 35.75
CA PRO A 84 -37.88 -35.14 35.84
C PRO A 84 -38.12 -36.31 36.82
N PRO A 85 -37.51 -37.50 36.59
CA PRO A 85 -37.64 -38.64 37.49
C PRO A 85 -36.85 -38.42 38.76
N PRO A 86 -37.19 -39.09 39.87
CA PRO A 86 -36.66 -38.83 41.19
C PRO A 86 -35.28 -39.43 41.42
N GLY A 87 -34.40 -38.63 42.01
CA GLY A 87 -33.47 -38.96 43.05
C GLY A 87 -32.22 -39.78 42.73
N TYR A 88 -31.06 -39.09 42.67
CA TYR A 88 -29.87 -39.58 43.37
C TYR A 88 -29.27 -38.36 44.11
N GLY A 89 -29.12 -38.57 45.44
CA GLY A 89 -28.68 -37.53 46.37
C GLY A 89 -27.24 -37.08 46.15
N ALA A 90 -27.09 -35.77 46.17
CA ALA A 90 -25.80 -35.12 46.21
C ALA A 90 -25.18 -35.25 47.63
N PRO A 91 -23.88 -35.52 47.76
CA PRO A 91 -23.21 -35.48 49.07
C PRO A 91 -23.06 -34.02 49.54
N PRO A 92 -23.07 -33.77 50.88
CA PRO A 92 -23.00 -32.44 51.45
C PRO A 92 -21.63 -31.79 51.22
N PRO A 93 -21.57 -30.45 51.17
CA PRO A 93 -20.29 -29.75 50.99
C PRO A 93 -19.45 -29.86 52.27
N THR A 94 -18.29 -30.49 52.13
CA THR A 94 -17.25 -30.49 53.17
C THR A 94 -16.59 -29.12 53.25
N GLN A 95 -16.72 -28.46 54.40
CA GLN A 95 -15.94 -27.28 54.73
C GLN A 95 -14.47 -27.66 54.88
N PRO A 96 -13.52 -26.93 54.36
CA PRO A 96 -12.11 -27.08 54.70
C PRO A 96 -11.81 -26.28 55.99
N SER A 97 -11.78 -26.96 57.09
CA SER A 97 -11.04 -26.54 58.27
C SER A 97 -9.58 -26.87 58.04
N GLY A 98 -8.71 -25.88 58.17
CA GLY A 98 -7.27 -26.13 58.17
C GLY A 98 -6.50 -24.85 57.78
N ALA A 99 -6.29 -23.96 58.77
CA ALA A 99 -5.28 -22.93 58.70
C ALA A 99 -3.89 -23.58 58.66
N GLY A 100 -3.37 -23.79 57.44
CA GLY A 100 -1.97 -24.13 57.20
C GLY A 100 -1.16 -22.86 57.09
N ALA A 101 -0.28 -22.59 58.01
CA ALA A 101 0.67 -21.50 58.02
C ALA A 101 1.53 -21.57 56.74
N TRP A 102 1.50 -20.51 55.98
CA TRP A 102 2.36 -20.30 54.80
C TRP A 102 3.79 -20.02 55.29
N VAL A 103 4.70 -20.97 55.16
CA VAL A 103 6.13 -20.77 55.36
C VAL A 103 6.69 -20.16 54.07
N PRO A 104 7.31 -18.97 54.08
CA PRO A 104 7.96 -18.43 52.92
C PRO A 104 9.17 -19.30 52.58
N GLY A 105 9.11 -19.97 51.43
CA GLY A 105 10.28 -20.63 50.85
C GLY A 105 11.40 -19.62 50.61
N ALA A 106 12.62 -20.01 51.02
CA ALA A 106 13.83 -19.23 50.92
C ALA A 106 14.02 -18.67 49.54
N ALA A 107 14.05 -17.32 49.44
CA ALA A 107 14.45 -16.61 48.26
C ALA A 107 15.94 -16.87 48.00
N SER A 108 16.27 -17.32 46.81
CA SER A 108 17.62 -17.35 46.27
C SER A 108 18.25 -15.95 46.37
N THR A 109 19.33 -15.84 47.10
CA THR A 109 20.03 -14.58 47.42
C THR A 109 21.15 -14.29 46.42
N ASP A 110 20.84 -14.25 45.11
CA ASP A 110 21.78 -13.83 44.07
C ASP A 110 21.21 -12.79 43.11
N ALA A 111 20.58 -11.77 43.69
CA ALA A 111 20.36 -10.52 42.99
C ALA A 111 21.20 -9.43 43.65
N PRO A 112 22.02 -8.66 42.92
CA PRO A 112 22.79 -7.57 43.51
C PRO A 112 21.83 -6.57 44.18
N PRO A 113 22.21 -5.98 45.33
CA PRO A 113 21.36 -5.05 46.01
C PRO A 113 21.27 -3.76 45.19
N TYR A 114 20.16 -3.56 44.51
CA TYR A 114 19.82 -2.27 43.93
C TYR A 114 19.55 -1.32 45.11
N SER A 115 20.53 -0.46 45.36
CA SER A 115 20.37 0.65 46.28
C SER A 115 19.35 1.62 45.69
N TRP A 116 18.22 1.77 46.36
CA TRP A 116 17.12 2.65 45.96
C TRP A 116 17.46 4.16 46.06
N ASP A 117 18.62 4.49 46.56
CA ASP A 117 19.05 5.86 46.86
C ASP A 117 19.76 6.56 45.68
N THR A 118 20.07 5.84 44.61
CA THR A 118 20.81 6.36 43.44
C THR A 118 19.99 6.65 42.19
N ILE A 119 18.66 6.54 42.25
CA ILE A 119 17.81 6.91 41.12
C ILE A 119 17.59 8.42 41.18
N PRO A 120 17.97 9.20 40.15
CA PRO A 120 17.71 10.64 40.12
C PRO A 120 16.21 10.92 40.32
N ASP A 121 15.89 11.82 41.20
CA ASP A 121 14.51 12.23 41.55
C ASP A 121 13.94 13.24 40.47
N SER A 122 14.48 13.17 39.26
CA SER A 122 13.96 13.95 38.11
C SER A 122 12.65 13.30 37.66
N ASP A 123 11.54 14.01 37.87
CA ASP A 123 10.29 13.71 37.15
C ASP A 123 10.59 13.83 35.65
N PRO A 124 10.38 12.81 34.85
CA PRO A 124 10.32 13.02 33.42
C PRO A 124 9.21 14.01 33.14
N GLU A 125 9.53 15.08 32.43
CA GLU A 125 8.55 16.06 31.99
C GLU A 125 7.36 15.32 31.39
N ASP A 126 6.16 15.84 31.63
CA ASP A 126 4.89 15.21 31.24
C ASP A 126 4.83 15.04 29.73
N ASP A 127 5.45 13.99 29.22
CA ASP A 127 5.25 13.52 27.86
C ASP A 127 3.90 12.75 27.85
N GLU A 128 2.81 13.53 27.84
CA GLU A 128 1.45 12.99 27.78
C GLU A 128 1.16 12.27 26.46
N ASN A 129 2.12 12.29 25.52
CA ASN A 129 1.97 11.76 24.18
C ASN A 129 2.84 10.52 23.89
N ALA A 130 3.47 9.90 24.87
CA ALA A 130 4.05 8.59 24.68
C ALA A 130 2.93 7.56 24.54
N THR A 131 2.45 7.37 23.33
CA THR A 131 1.80 6.12 22.92
C THR A 131 2.81 5.03 23.23
N GLU A 132 2.59 4.31 24.31
CA GLU A 132 3.39 3.13 24.64
C GLU A 132 3.13 2.10 23.54
N GLU A 133 3.94 2.17 22.47
CA GLU A 133 4.07 1.07 21.52
C GLU A 133 4.34 -0.19 22.32
N GLY A 134 3.65 -1.27 21.99
CA GLY A 134 3.80 -2.57 22.64
C GLY A 134 5.29 -2.85 22.80
N GLY A 135 5.73 -3.22 24.02
CA GLY A 135 7.15 -3.41 24.34
C GLY A 135 7.89 -4.24 23.29
N PRO A 136 9.22 -4.31 23.37
CA PRO A 136 10.03 -4.97 22.34
C PRO A 136 9.50 -6.37 22.04
N ASN A 137 9.61 -6.77 20.77
CA ASN A 137 9.25 -8.13 20.36
C ASN A 137 10.03 -9.17 21.16
N PRO A 138 9.47 -10.36 21.45
CA PRO A 138 10.19 -11.43 22.11
C PRO A 138 11.37 -11.91 21.26
N ASP A 139 12.40 -12.48 21.90
CA ASP A 139 13.53 -13.07 21.19
C ASP A 139 13.02 -14.18 20.25
N PRO A 140 13.33 -14.14 18.94
CA PRO A 140 12.95 -15.19 18.00
C PRO A 140 13.38 -16.60 18.42
N ARG A 141 14.48 -16.73 19.18
CA ARG A 141 15.00 -18.01 19.66
C ARG A 141 14.13 -18.67 20.73
N GLU A 142 13.33 -17.86 21.41
CA GLU A 142 12.40 -18.34 22.42
C GLU A 142 11.04 -18.77 21.85
N LEU A 143 10.83 -18.59 20.56
CA LEU A 143 9.54 -18.88 19.93
C LEU A 143 9.46 -20.32 19.47
N GLU A 144 8.25 -20.86 19.49
CA GLU A 144 8.00 -22.20 18.96
C GLU A 144 8.16 -22.19 17.43
N PRO A 145 8.87 -23.19 16.85
CA PRO A 145 8.95 -23.34 15.42
C PRO A 145 7.57 -23.68 14.85
N VAL A 146 7.18 -23.00 13.77
CA VAL A 146 5.97 -23.33 13.02
C VAL A 146 6.40 -23.99 11.71
N PRO A 147 5.98 -25.24 11.43
CA PRO A 147 6.39 -25.97 10.22
C PRO A 147 6.14 -25.15 8.94
N GLY A 148 7.18 -25.00 8.11
CA GLY A 148 7.13 -24.21 6.87
C GLY A 148 7.27 -22.69 7.06
N TYR A 149 7.39 -22.20 8.31
CA TYR A 149 7.51 -20.78 8.65
C TYR A 149 8.62 -20.52 9.68
N GLU A 150 9.64 -21.37 9.73
CA GLU A 150 10.72 -21.33 10.73
C GLU A 150 11.53 -20.03 10.66
N THR A 151 11.70 -19.47 9.46
CA THR A 151 12.50 -18.26 9.21
C THR A 151 11.71 -16.96 9.36
N VAL A 152 10.41 -17.02 9.62
CA VAL A 152 9.55 -15.83 9.69
C VAL A 152 9.79 -15.07 10.98
N VAL A 153 10.02 -13.76 10.85
CA VAL A 153 10.30 -12.81 11.93
C VAL A 153 9.12 -11.90 12.24
N PHE A 154 9.21 -11.08 13.30
CA PHE A 154 8.14 -10.14 13.68
C PHE A 154 8.00 -8.93 12.73
N ASN A 155 9.09 -8.52 12.12
CA ASN A 155 9.05 -7.50 11.06
C ASN A 155 8.70 -8.18 9.74
N SER A 156 8.15 -7.43 8.79
CA SER A 156 7.87 -7.96 7.46
C SER A 156 9.11 -8.64 6.89
N GLY A 157 9.00 -9.93 6.65
CA GLY A 157 10.03 -10.71 5.97
C GLY A 157 10.15 -10.29 4.50
N PRO A 158 11.14 -10.81 3.76
CA PRO A 158 11.22 -10.61 2.33
C PRO A 158 9.96 -11.15 1.66
N PRO A 159 9.57 -10.58 0.48
CA PRO A 159 8.46 -11.11 -0.29
C PRO A 159 8.68 -12.58 -0.64
N VAL A 160 7.63 -13.37 -0.55
CA VAL A 160 7.66 -14.78 -0.94
C VAL A 160 7.57 -14.86 -2.46
N PRO A 161 8.54 -15.48 -3.16
CA PRO A 161 8.52 -15.55 -4.62
C PRO A 161 7.25 -16.27 -5.10
N PRO A 162 6.58 -15.74 -6.15
CA PRO A 162 5.42 -16.39 -6.74
C PRO A 162 5.82 -17.70 -7.42
N PRO A 163 4.87 -18.64 -7.59
CA PRO A 163 5.08 -19.79 -8.43
C PRO A 163 5.39 -19.35 -9.87
N ALA A 164 6.25 -20.14 -10.57
CA ALA A 164 6.60 -19.88 -11.95
C ALA A 164 5.33 -19.77 -12.82
N TYR A 165 5.28 -18.73 -13.66
CA TYR A 165 4.17 -18.46 -14.55
C TYR A 165 4.64 -18.55 -16.01
N GLU A 166 3.90 -19.29 -16.81
CA GLU A 166 4.11 -19.32 -18.28
C GLU A 166 3.17 -18.27 -18.90
N PRO A 167 3.72 -17.27 -19.65
CA PRO A 167 2.87 -16.28 -20.33
C PRO A 167 2.02 -16.97 -21.41
N PRO A 168 0.76 -16.56 -21.60
CA PRO A 168 -0.07 -17.11 -22.65
C PRO A 168 0.50 -16.82 -24.03
N THR A 169 0.35 -17.78 -24.93
CA THR A 169 0.75 -17.69 -26.32
C THR A 169 -0.10 -16.63 -27.05
N GLU A 170 0.53 -15.85 -27.89
CA GLU A 170 0.07 -14.68 -28.64
C GLU A 170 -1.44 -14.53 -28.84
N SER A 171 -1.97 -13.36 -28.48
CA SER A 171 -3.26 -12.88 -28.95
C SER A 171 -3.06 -11.69 -29.90
N SER A 172 -3.69 -11.75 -31.08
CA SER A 172 -3.67 -10.65 -32.04
C SER A 172 -4.30 -9.37 -31.44
N CYS A 173 -3.59 -8.25 -31.58
CA CYS A 173 -4.07 -6.94 -31.16
C CYS A 173 -5.11 -6.44 -32.18
N PRO A 174 -6.38 -6.21 -31.79
CA PRO A 174 -7.33 -5.57 -32.70
C PRO A 174 -6.94 -4.10 -32.88
N GLN A 175 -6.74 -3.70 -34.13
CA GLN A 175 -6.47 -2.31 -34.46
C GLN A 175 -7.80 -1.56 -34.63
N GLN A 176 -7.98 -0.52 -33.84
CA GLN A 176 -8.95 0.52 -34.13
C GLN A 176 -8.16 1.79 -34.52
N ILE A 177 -8.26 2.18 -35.79
CA ILE A 177 -7.69 3.41 -36.30
C ILE A 177 -8.82 4.41 -36.34
N PHE A 178 -8.75 5.45 -35.54
CA PHE A 178 -9.63 6.62 -35.62
C PHE A 178 -8.81 7.81 -36.03
N ASP A 179 -9.08 8.29 -37.23
CA ASP A 179 -8.50 9.49 -37.80
C ASP A 179 -9.62 10.54 -37.90
N SER A 180 -9.93 11.19 -36.78
CA SER A 180 -10.77 12.39 -36.82
C SER A 180 -9.87 13.62 -36.65
N ASN A 181 -9.51 14.21 -37.79
CA ASN A 181 -8.66 15.40 -37.85
C ASN A 181 -9.49 16.69 -37.69
N ASP A 182 -10.53 16.65 -36.87
CA ASP A 182 -11.40 17.79 -36.64
C ASP A 182 -10.78 18.73 -35.60
N GLY A 183 -9.97 19.68 -36.06
CA GLY A 183 -9.54 20.82 -35.25
C GLY A 183 -10.74 21.66 -34.79
N ILE A 184 -10.60 22.28 -33.61
CA ILE A 184 -11.61 23.20 -33.11
C ILE A 184 -11.63 24.50 -33.95
N GLY A 185 -12.82 25.00 -34.23
CA GLY A 185 -13.00 26.26 -34.97
C GLY A 185 -12.49 27.48 -34.20
N GLU A 186 -12.22 28.59 -34.94
CA GLU A 186 -11.69 29.83 -34.33
C GLU A 186 -12.58 30.37 -33.20
N GLU A 187 -13.90 30.22 -33.30
CA GLU A 187 -14.83 30.65 -32.25
C GLU A 187 -14.61 29.88 -30.94
N ALA A 188 -14.39 28.57 -31.01
CA ALA A 188 -14.12 27.73 -29.86
C ALA A 188 -12.74 28.05 -29.25
N VAL A 189 -11.72 28.31 -30.08
CA VAL A 189 -10.40 28.76 -29.65
C VAL A 189 -10.50 30.09 -28.91
N ARG A 190 -11.28 31.04 -29.41
CA ARG A 190 -11.51 32.36 -28.80
C ARG A 190 -12.29 32.23 -27.49
N ALA A 191 -13.28 31.36 -27.45
CA ALA A 191 -14.03 31.07 -26.20
C ALA A 191 -13.14 30.45 -25.13
N ALA A 192 -12.26 29.54 -25.53
CA ALA A 192 -11.33 28.87 -24.59
C ALA A 192 -10.35 29.86 -23.93
N ILE A 193 -9.70 30.74 -24.74
CA ILE A 193 -8.77 31.74 -24.17
C ILE A 193 -9.50 32.78 -23.32
N LEU A 194 -10.73 33.16 -23.62
CA LEU A 194 -11.52 34.04 -22.76
C LEU A 194 -11.84 33.37 -21.44
N ALA A 195 -12.28 32.11 -21.43
CA ALA A 195 -12.55 31.34 -20.22
C ALA A 195 -11.28 31.12 -19.38
N PHE A 196 -10.12 30.94 -20.03
CA PHE A 196 -8.83 30.85 -19.35
C PHE A 196 -8.51 32.16 -18.61
N VAL A 197 -8.62 33.29 -19.28
CA VAL A 197 -8.32 34.61 -18.70
C VAL A 197 -9.27 34.95 -17.56
N ASP A 198 -10.56 34.61 -17.67
CA ASP A 198 -11.55 34.87 -16.62
C ASP A 198 -11.28 34.06 -15.34
N LYS A 199 -10.61 32.92 -15.44
CA LYS A 199 -10.17 32.12 -14.26
C LYS A 199 -8.95 32.70 -13.56
N HIS A 200 -8.18 33.57 -14.22
CA HIS A 200 -6.94 34.12 -13.71
C HIS A 200 -7.13 35.60 -13.34
N CYS A 201 -7.30 35.90 -12.06
CA CYS A 201 -7.57 37.27 -11.56
C CYS A 201 -6.52 38.30 -11.97
N CYS A 202 -5.29 37.85 -12.32
CA CYS A 202 -4.18 38.72 -12.70
C CYS A 202 -4.04 38.94 -14.20
N TYR A 203 -4.93 38.36 -15.02
CA TYR A 203 -4.85 38.47 -16.47
C TYR A 203 -5.87 39.49 -17.00
N GLY A 204 -5.40 40.41 -17.84
CA GLY A 204 -6.29 41.40 -18.48
C GLY A 204 -7.05 40.80 -19.67
N SER A 205 -8.38 40.96 -19.71
CA SER A 205 -9.22 40.37 -20.76
C SER A 205 -9.13 41.09 -22.13
N ARG A 206 -8.49 42.26 -22.19
CA ARG A 206 -8.41 43.06 -23.45
C ARG A 206 -7.67 42.32 -24.58
N PRO A 207 -6.50 41.67 -24.36
CA PRO A 207 -5.86 40.90 -25.42
C PRO A 207 -6.75 39.79 -25.95
N ALA A 208 -7.33 38.96 -25.08
CA ALA A 208 -8.19 37.85 -25.47
C ALA A 208 -9.42 38.27 -26.30
N LYS A 209 -10.01 39.47 -25.99
CA LYS A 209 -11.15 40.02 -26.73
C LYS A 209 -10.78 40.59 -28.08
N ASN A 210 -9.60 41.21 -28.21
CA ASN A 210 -9.22 42.03 -29.37
C ASN A 210 -8.07 41.47 -30.17
N MET A 211 -7.53 40.25 -29.83
CA MET A 211 -6.53 39.62 -30.65
C MET A 211 -7.07 39.19 -32.01
N ASN A 212 -6.23 39.24 -33.01
CA ASN A 212 -6.52 38.71 -34.33
C ASN A 212 -5.86 37.32 -34.42
N ILE A 213 -6.66 36.25 -34.49
CA ILE A 213 -6.16 34.90 -34.71
C ILE A 213 -5.78 34.78 -36.17
N THR A 214 -4.49 34.62 -36.43
CA THR A 214 -3.95 34.62 -37.80
C THR A 214 -3.90 33.21 -38.38
N ARG A 215 -3.72 32.20 -37.54
CA ARG A 215 -3.60 30.80 -37.96
C ARG A 215 -3.91 29.86 -36.82
N THR A 216 -4.61 28.77 -37.12
CA THR A 216 -4.81 27.63 -36.24
C THR A 216 -4.22 26.37 -36.87
N ILE A 217 -3.46 25.60 -36.09
CA ILE A 217 -2.82 24.36 -36.54
C ILE A 217 -3.36 23.24 -35.64
N PRO A 218 -4.29 22.41 -36.13
CA PRO A 218 -4.75 21.26 -35.38
C PRO A 218 -3.70 20.16 -35.44
N THR A 219 -3.42 19.56 -34.28
CA THR A 219 -2.53 18.44 -34.10
C THR A 219 -3.10 17.46 -33.06
N HIS A 220 -2.48 16.31 -32.92
CA HIS A 220 -2.85 15.33 -31.89
C HIS A 220 -1.63 14.97 -31.06
N ALA A 221 -1.78 15.04 -29.75
CA ALA A 221 -0.87 14.42 -28.83
C ALA A 221 -1.40 13.01 -28.47
N TYR A 222 -0.48 12.08 -28.32
CA TYR A 222 -0.84 10.71 -27.95
C TYR A 222 -0.34 10.39 -26.56
N HIS A 223 -1.21 9.81 -25.75
CA HIS A 223 -0.86 9.34 -24.42
C HIS A 223 -1.07 7.83 -24.33
N TYR A 224 0.02 7.10 -24.28
CA TYR A 224 0.05 5.66 -24.02
C TYR A 224 0.26 5.42 -22.53
N LEU A 225 -0.66 4.69 -21.90
CA LEU A 225 -0.63 4.31 -20.49
C LEU A 225 -0.59 2.80 -20.37
N LEU A 226 0.35 2.29 -19.59
CA LEU A 226 0.45 0.89 -19.21
C LEU A 226 0.28 0.76 -17.70
N GLU A 227 -0.69 -0.04 -17.29
CA GLU A 227 -0.95 -0.40 -15.91
C GLU A 227 -0.67 -1.88 -15.70
N THR A 228 0.07 -2.21 -14.66
CA THR A 228 0.34 -3.60 -14.26
C THR A 228 -0.11 -3.81 -12.83
N PHE A 229 -1.13 -4.63 -12.66
CA PHE A 229 -1.71 -4.96 -11.38
C PHE A 229 -1.08 -6.23 -10.82
N ASN A 230 -0.31 -6.05 -9.76
CA ASN A 230 0.53 -7.08 -9.16
C ASN A 230 0.05 -7.48 -7.76
N GLU A 231 0.24 -8.76 -7.43
CA GLU A 231 0.05 -9.32 -6.10
C GLU A 231 1.40 -9.74 -5.53
N SER A 232 1.74 -9.24 -4.34
CA SER A 232 2.90 -9.69 -3.57
C SER A 232 2.47 -10.21 -2.21
N ARG A 233 3.17 -11.22 -1.69
CA ARG A 233 2.87 -11.88 -0.41
C ARG A 233 4.07 -11.83 0.51
N THR A 234 3.83 -11.41 1.74
CA THR A 234 4.82 -11.42 2.81
C THR A 234 4.25 -12.07 4.05
N THR A 235 5.09 -12.71 4.84
CA THR A 235 4.67 -13.35 6.08
C THR A 235 5.41 -12.73 7.27
N MET A 236 4.70 -12.55 8.37
CA MET A 236 5.28 -12.05 9.62
C MET A 236 4.69 -12.76 10.82
N ARG A 237 5.46 -12.86 11.89
CA ARG A 237 4.93 -13.28 13.20
C ARG A 237 4.16 -12.14 13.81
N LYS A 238 3.01 -12.47 14.41
CA LYS A 238 2.20 -11.53 15.18
C LYS A 238 1.74 -12.17 16.48
N PHE A 239 1.43 -11.36 17.46
CA PHE A 239 0.83 -11.83 18.69
C PHE A 239 -0.30 -10.90 19.13
N LEU A 240 -1.27 -11.47 19.83
CA LEU A 240 -2.40 -10.75 20.41
C LEU A 240 -2.62 -11.22 21.85
N PRO A 241 -3.19 -10.38 22.74
CA PRO A 241 -3.63 -10.82 24.05
C PRO A 241 -4.63 -11.97 23.92
N TYR A 242 -4.34 -13.09 24.58
CA TYR A 242 -5.27 -14.23 24.56
C TYR A 242 -6.40 -14.03 25.57
N ARG A 243 -7.60 -13.87 25.05
CA ARG A 243 -8.82 -13.65 25.84
C ARG A 243 -9.66 -14.91 26.04
N GLY A 244 -9.13 -16.06 25.68
CA GLY A 244 -9.85 -17.34 25.64
C GLY A 244 -10.30 -17.72 24.24
N GLY A 245 -10.82 -18.91 24.06
CA GLY A 245 -11.30 -19.45 22.79
C GLY A 245 -10.41 -20.57 22.24
N ILE A 246 -10.78 -21.07 21.06
CA ILE A 246 -10.06 -22.15 20.36
C ILE A 246 -8.77 -21.57 19.75
N VAL A 247 -7.69 -22.33 19.88
CA VAL A 247 -6.39 -22.00 19.30
C VAL A 247 -6.13 -22.99 18.16
N ASP A 248 -6.07 -22.46 16.96
CA ASP A 248 -5.81 -23.25 15.75
C ASP A 248 -4.30 -23.42 15.54
N GLY A 249 -3.75 -24.41 16.17
CA GLY A 249 -2.31 -24.71 16.13
C GLY A 249 -1.95 -25.87 15.19
N PRO A 250 -0.65 -26.19 15.11
CA PRO A 250 -0.11 -27.26 14.22
C PRO A 250 -0.69 -28.65 14.45
N LEU A 251 -1.33 -28.88 15.58
CA LEU A 251 -2.03 -30.15 15.86
C LEU A 251 -3.32 -30.31 15.05
N ASN A 252 -3.90 -29.23 14.55
CA ASN A 252 -5.13 -29.25 13.77
C ASN A 252 -4.89 -29.48 12.27
N GLY A 253 -3.64 -29.38 11.82
CA GLY A 253 -3.25 -29.60 10.43
C GLY A 253 -1.90 -28.98 10.09
N ALA A 254 -1.44 -29.22 8.87
CA ALA A 254 -0.24 -28.55 8.34
C ALA A 254 -0.56 -27.14 7.87
N PRO A 255 0.24 -26.14 8.23
CA PRO A 255 0.05 -24.79 7.71
C PRO A 255 0.18 -24.74 6.18
N PRO A 256 -0.76 -24.10 5.47
CA PRO A 256 -0.69 -23.98 4.01
C PRO A 256 0.44 -23.04 3.59
N PRO A 257 1.13 -23.29 2.45
CA PRO A 257 2.08 -22.34 1.90
C PRO A 257 1.42 -20.98 1.57
N PRO A 258 2.17 -19.87 1.61
CA PRO A 258 1.60 -18.53 1.40
C PRO A 258 0.81 -18.38 0.10
N TRP A 259 1.25 -19.00 -1.01
CA TRP A 259 0.60 -18.90 -2.32
C TRP A 259 -0.58 -19.85 -2.53
N SER A 260 -0.78 -20.84 -1.67
CA SER A 260 -1.96 -21.72 -1.72
C SER A 260 -3.18 -21.12 -1.01
N MET A 261 -3.00 -20.07 -0.21
CA MET A 261 -4.11 -19.40 0.45
C MET A 261 -4.92 -18.58 -0.56
N HIS A 262 -6.22 -18.85 -0.64
CA HIS A 262 -7.09 -18.10 -1.54
C HIS A 262 -7.28 -16.68 -1.03
N CYS A 263 -6.93 -15.69 -1.87
CA CYS A 263 -7.15 -14.28 -1.62
C CYS A 263 -7.39 -13.59 -2.97
N MET A 264 -8.46 -12.81 -3.05
CA MET A 264 -8.77 -12.02 -4.24
C MET A 264 -8.74 -10.53 -3.89
N PRO A 265 -8.36 -9.65 -4.84
CA PRO A 265 -8.44 -8.22 -4.64
C PRO A 265 -9.90 -7.77 -4.44
N ASN A 266 -10.10 -6.64 -3.74
CA ASN A 266 -11.43 -6.04 -3.63
C ASN A 266 -11.87 -5.41 -4.95
N THR A 267 -10.95 -4.70 -5.57
CA THR A 267 -11.11 -4.01 -6.84
C THR A 267 -9.86 -4.22 -7.68
N MET A 268 -10.02 -4.45 -8.98
CA MET A 268 -8.90 -4.55 -9.90
C MET A 268 -8.31 -3.15 -10.15
N PHE A 269 -7.00 -3.09 -10.34
CA PHE A 269 -6.24 -1.86 -10.58
C PHE A 269 -6.31 -0.81 -9.45
N ASP A 270 -6.73 -1.22 -8.25
CA ASP A 270 -6.71 -0.40 -7.05
C ASP A 270 -5.67 -0.94 -6.06
N THR A 271 -4.82 -0.03 -5.54
CA THR A 271 -3.75 -0.40 -4.61
C THR A 271 -4.30 -0.55 -3.19
N HIS A 272 -4.22 -1.77 -2.66
CA HIS A 272 -4.67 -2.07 -1.29
C HIS A 272 -3.94 -3.28 -0.70
N GLU A 273 -4.11 -3.49 0.60
CA GLU A 273 -3.52 -4.59 1.34
C GLU A 273 -4.59 -5.39 2.10
N LYS A 274 -4.42 -6.71 2.12
CA LYS A 274 -5.22 -7.64 2.92
C LYS A 274 -4.33 -8.42 3.86
N GLN A 275 -4.80 -8.61 5.08
CA GLN A 275 -4.10 -9.39 6.09
C GLN A 275 -4.94 -10.60 6.46
N LEU A 276 -4.32 -11.78 6.40
CA LEU A 276 -4.94 -13.07 6.66
C LEU A 276 -4.11 -13.81 7.71
N GLU A 277 -4.77 -14.39 8.70
CA GLU A 277 -4.11 -15.32 9.62
C GLU A 277 -3.90 -16.66 8.89
N VAL A 278 -2.67 -17.17 8.95
CA VAL A 278 -2.36 -18.48 8.34
C VAL A 278 -2.94 -19.57 9.26
N PRO A 279 -3.81 -20.46 8.75
CA PRO A 279 -4.38 -21.56 9.54
C PRO A 279 -3.31 -22.45 10.14
N HIS A 280 -3.61 -23.07 11.25
CA HIS A 280 -2.77 -24.06 11.96
C HIS A 280 -1.42 -23.52 12.44
N THR A 281 -1.28 -22.18 12.60
CA THR A 281 -0.02 -21.55 13.04
C THR A 281 -0.09 -20.98 14.46
N SER A 282 -1.27 -20.99 15.08
CA SER A 282 -1.46 -20.35 16.39
C SER A 282 -0.95 -21.20 17.54
N TYR A 283 -0.28 -20.56 18.51
CA TYR A 283 0.09 -21.18 19.77
C TYR A 283 0.05 -20.17 20.93
N LEU A 284 -0.01 -20.65 22.15
CA LEU A 284 -0.07 -19.82 23.36
C LEU A 284 1.29 -19.76 24.03
N LYS A 285 1.67 -18.55 24.42
CA LYS A 285 2.87 -18.32 25.21
C LYS A 285 2.61 -17.30 26.32
N THR A 286 3.30 -17.48 27.45
CA THR A 286 3.30 -16.49 28.53
C THR A 286 3.78 -15.14 28.01
N CYS A 287 3.13 -14.04 28.42
CA CYS A 287 3.52 -12.71 27.99
C CYS A 287 4.97 -12.42 28.38
N HIS A 288 5.82 -12.19 27.40
CA HIS A 288 7.26 -11.91 27.58
C HIS A 288 7.52 -10.62 28.36
N ARG A 289 6.65 -9.60 28.26
CA ARG A 289 6.83 -8.31 28.95
C ARG A 289 6.58 -8.38 30.44
N CYS A 290 5.60 -9.13 30.90
CA CYS A 290 5.23 -9.21 32.29
C CYS A 290 5.46 -10.61 32.92
N ALA A 291 6.07 -11.54 32.17
CA ALA A 291 6.31 -12.93 32.60
C ALA A 291 5.08 -13.57 33.26
N GLY A 292 3.89 -13.33 32.70
CA GLY A 292 2.63 -13.88 33.21
C GLY A 292 2.00 -13.11 34.37
N ALA A 293 2.61 -12.03 34.87
CA ALA A 293 2.05 -11.27 35.98
C ALA A 293 0.74 -10.53 35.62
N GLY A 294 0.58 -10.10 34.38
CA GLY A 294 -0.56 -9.30 33.91
C GLY A 294 -0.42 -7.80 34.15
N PHE A 295 0.60 -7.38 34.88
CA PHE A 295 0.92 -5.98 35.17
C PHE A 295 2.42 -5.73 35.06
N VAL A 296 2.81 -4.47 34.85
CA VAL A 296 4.21 -4.01 34.84
C VAL A 296 4.39 -2.88 35.85
N GLN A 297 5.63 -2.60 36.20
CA GLN A 297 5.98 -1.48 37.06
C GLN A 297 5.54 -0.16 36.40
N CYS A 298 4.93 0.74 37.16
CA CYS A 298 4.57 2.07 36.67
C CYS A 298 5.83 2.90 36.41
N GLY A 299 6.06 3.27 35.13
CA GLY A 299 7.22 4.07 34.73
C GLY A 299 7.29 5.44 35.42
N ARG A 300 6.14 6.09 35.67
CA ARG A 300 6.10 7.42 36.28
C ARG A 300 6.57 7.46 37.74
N CYS A 301 6.26 6.47 38.50
CA CYS A 301 6.64 6.40 39.94
C CYS A 301 7.65 5.33 40.24
N HIS A 302 8.13 4.60 39.25
CA HIS A 302 9.09 3.50 39.38
C HIS A 302 8.71 2.52 40.52
N GLY A 303 7.45 2.11 40.53
CA GLY A 303 6.91 1.18 41.52
C GLY A 303 6.58 1.76 42.88
N ARG A 304 6.92 3.01 43.16
CA ARG A 304 6.75 3.64 44.49
C ARG A 304 5.31 4.03 44.83
N GLY A 305 4.42 4.08 43.86
CA GLY A 305 3.04 4.54 44.02
C GLY A 305 2.89 6.05 44.26
N ARG A 306 4.00 6.77 44.47
CA ARG A 306 4.02 8.20 44.77
C ARG A 306 5.09 8.90 43.95
N VAL A 307 4.79 10.11 43.52
CA VAL A 307 5.67 11.02 42.78
C VAL A 307 6.00 12.25 43.60
N ARG A 308 7.08 12.93 43.26
CA ARG A 308 7.49 14.18 43.89
C ARG A 308 6.40 15.24 43.66
N CYS A 309 6.09 16.03 44.66
CA CYS A 309 5.12 17.13 44.52
C CYS A 309 5.74 18.29 43.74
N SER A 310 5.24 18.58 42.56
CA SER A 310 5.73 19.68 41.73
C SER A 310 5.53 21.06 42.40
N SER A 311 4.42 21.24 43.11
CA SER A 311 4.10 22.53 43.77
C SER A 311 5.06 22.96 44.87
N CYS A 312 5.77 22.04 45.52
CA CYS A 312 6.79 22.33 46.52
C CYS A 312 8.15 21.70 46.18
N SER A 313 8.32 21.17 44.98
CA SER A 313 9.54 20.50 44.54
C SER A 313 10.05 19.47 45.54
N GLY A 314 9.12 18.69 46.12
CA GLY A 314 9.43 17.61 47.08
C GLY A 314 9.69 18.08 48.51
N SER A 315 9.79 19.39 48.81
CA SER A 315 10.17 19.91 50.14
C SER A 315 9.05 19.78 51.19
N GLY A 316 7.81 19.54 50.78
CA GLY A 316 6.65 19.51 51.64
C GLY A 316 6.19 20.90 52.12
N ARG A 317 6.97 21.96 51.87
CA ARG A 317 6.69 23.31 52.33
C ARG A 317 6.77 24.31 51.15
N ARG A 318 5.97 25.38 51.25
CA ARG A 318 6.00 26.50 50.28
C ARG A 318 6.29 27.78 51.02
N THR A 319 7.02 28.68 50.42
CA THR A 319 7.20 30.03 50.92
C THR A 319 6.06 30.90 50.42
N VAL A 320 5.32 31.52 51.32
CA VAL A 320 4.25 32.49 51.03
C VAL A 320 4.72 33.84 51.49
N HIS A 321 4.56 34.83 50.60
CA HIS A 321 4.85 36.22 50.89
C HIS A 321 3.54 36.93 51.26
N SER A 322 3.45 37.46 52.47
CA SER A 322 2.33 38.28 52.94
C SER A 322 2.87 39.48 53.73
N ASN A 323 2.40 40.68 53.43
CA ASN A 323 2.79 41.93 54.06
C ASN A 323 4.33 42.13 54.18
N GLY A 324 5.06 41.84 53.09
CA GLY A 324 6.53 41.98 53.05
C GLY A 324 7.33 40.97 53.86
N LYS A 325 6.66 40.00 54.51
CA LYS A 325 7.33 38.92 55.28
C LYS A 325 7.18 37.56 54.57
N SER A 326 8.29 36.83 54.47
CA SER A 326 8.31 35.47 53.95
C SER A 326 8.01 34.48 55.07
N ARG A 327 7.00 33.61 54.86
CA ARG A 327 6.65 32.54 55.82
C ARG A 327 6.65 31.20 55.09
N ARG A 328 7.27 30.19 55.71
CA ARG A 328 7.18 28.79 55.25
C ARG A 328 5.93 28.13 55.77
N VAL A 329 5.04 27.71 54.88
CA VAL A 329 3.79 27.00 55.23
C VAL A 329 3.83 25.58 54.68
N SER A 330 3.07 24.67 55.26
CA SER A 330 2.89 23.33 54.75
C SER A 330 2.29 23.41 53.34
N CYS A 331 2.80 22.60 52.40
CA CYS A 331 2.27 22.55 51.05
C CYS A 331 0.86 21.92 51.05
N SER A 332 -0.14 22.66 50.63
CA SER A 332 -1.53 22.21 50.57
C SER A 332 -1.76 21.06 49.59
N TRP A 333 -0.94 20.99 48.50
CA TRP A 333 -1.07 19.97 47.47
C TRP A 333 -0.59 18.59 47.92
N CYS A 334 0.37 18.48 48.78
CA CYS A 334 0.90 17.22 49.30
C CYS A 334 0.68 17.08 50.82
N HIS A 335 -0.02 17.98 51.46
CA HIS A 335 -0.27 18.04 52.88
C HIS A 335 1.02 17.90 53.69
N GLY A 336 2.09 18.55 53.24
CA GLY A 336 3.40 18.52 53.93
C GLY A 336 4.27 17.30 53.67
N SER A 337 3.80 16.28 52.96
CA SER A 337 4.53 15.06 52.71
C SER A 337 5.66 15.14 51.67
N GLY A 338 5.65 16.22 50.84
CA GLY A 338 6.58 16.36 49.72
C GLY A 338 6.27 15.44 48.52
N ARG A 339 5.37 14.48 48.68
CA ARG A 339 5.03 13.48 47.63
C ARG A 339 3.51 13.40 47.43
N ARG A 340 3.09 13.11 46.22
CA ARG A 340 1.67 12.95 45.82
C ARG A 340 1.43 11.51 45.35
N ARG A 341 0.23 11.04 45.45
CA ARG A 341 -0.21 9.79 44.87
C ARG A 341 0.01 9.84 43.35
N CYS A 342 0.66 8.84 42.78
CA CYS A 342 0.86 8.75 41.33
C CYS A 342 -0.47 8.60 40.60
N THR A 343 -0.81 9.54 39.74
CA THR A 343 -2.09 9.53 39.03
C THR A 343 -2.16 8.43 37.99
N ARG A 344 -1.02 8.05 37.38
CA ARG A 344 -0.95 6.99 36.34
C ARG A 344 -1.32 5.60 36.89
N CYS A 345 -0.85 5.25 38.07
CA CYS A 345 -1.13 3.96 38.68
C CYS A 345 -2.12 4.05 39.84
N GLY A 346 -2.72 5.18 40.12
CA GLY A 346 -3.62 5.35 41.25
C GLY A 346 -2.98 5.10 42.60
N GLY A 347 -1.64 5.10 42.72
CA GLY A 347 -0.92 4.85 43.94
C GLY A 347 -0.44 3.40 44.14
N ASP A 348 -0.76 2.47 43.22
CA ASP A 348 -0.46 1.03 43.35
C ASP A 348 0.99 0.67 42.95
N GLY A 349 1.68 1.60 42.29
CA GLY A 349 3.03 1.35 41.79
C GLY A 349 3.08 0.48 40.54
N ARG A 350 1.98 -0.10 40.11
CA ARG A 350 1.86 -1.03 38.98
C ARG A 350 0.77 -0.54 38.02
N VAL A 351 0.92 -0.89 36.75
CA VAL A 351 -0.10 -0.64 35.69
C VAL A 351 -0.37 -1.93 34.93
N THR A 352 -1.54 -2.07 34.36
CA THR A 352 -1.87 -3.21 33.50
C THR A 352 -0.81 -3.36 32.41
N CYS A 353 -0.34 -4.56 32.15
CA CYS A 353 0.61 -4.82 31.09
C CYS A 353 -0.01 -4.48 29.72
N PRO A 354 0.51 -3.52 28.96
CA PRO A 354 -0.09 -3.12 27.69
C PRO A 354 0.03 -4.21 26.62
N THR A 355 1.08 -5.04 26.68
CA THR A 355 1.31 -6.11 25.70
C THR A 355 0.26 -7.21 25.78
N CYS A 356 -0.11 -7.66 26.96
CA CYS A 356 -1.14 -8.68 27.16
C CYS A 356 -2.47 -8.12 27.68
N SER A 357 -2.60 -6.82 27.86
CA SER A 357 -3.81 -6.16 28.38
C SER A 357 -4.33 -6.81 29.68
N GLY A 358 -3.40 -7.32 30.52
CA GLY A 358 -3.73 -8.02 31.79
C GLY A 358 -4.05 -9.50 31.63
N PHE A 359 -4.17 -10.04 30.43
CA PHE A 359 -4.54 -11.45 30.19
C PHE A 359 -3.41 -12.44 30.41
N ARG A 360 -2.18 -11.98 30.69
CA ARG A 360 -1.01 -12.79 31.08
C ARG A 360 -0.43 -13.67 29.97
N THR A 361 -1.25 -14.10 29.02
CA THR A 361 -0.91 -15.00 27.92
C THR A 361 -1.11 -14.30 26.59
N LEU A 362 -0.24 -14.59 25.63
CA LEU A 362 -0.31 -14.11 24.27
C LEU A 362 -0.59 -15.28 23.32
N ARG A 363 -1.43 -15.07 22.32
CA ARG A 363 -1.59 -15.95 21.17
C ARG A 363 -0.68 -15.46 20.06
N HIS A 364 0.30 -16.25 19.72
CA HIS A 364 1.21 -16.04 18.60
C HIS A 364 0.67 -16.75 17.36
N PHE A 365 0.86 -16.18 16.19
CA PHE A 365 0.45 -16.76 14.90
C PHE A 365 1.25 -16.14 13.76
N ILE A 366 1.16 -16.74 12.57
CA ILE A 366 1.70 -16.19 11.35
C ILE A 366 0.60 -15.38 10.63
N LEU A 367 0.94 -14.15 10.29
CA LEU A 367 0.12 -13.27 9.48
C LEU A 367 0.66 -13.24 8.05
N LEU A 368 -0.20 -13.53 7.09
CA LEU A 368 0.04 -13.32 5.67
C LEU A 368 -0.47 -11.93 5.29
N SER A 369 0.41 -11.07 4.81
CA SER A 369 0.05 -9.81 4.18
C SER A 369 0.09 -10.00 2.66
N VAL A 370 -1.05 -9.76 2.03
CA VAL A 370 -1.23 -9.80 0.57
C VAL A 370 -1.42 -8.37 0.10
N LYS A 371 -0.42 -7.86 -0.60
CA LYS A 371 -0.41 -6.50 -1.11
C LYS A 371 -0.68 -6.50 -2.61
N TYR A 372 -1.71 -5.79 -3.01
CA TYR A 372 -2.08 -5.51 -4.39
C TYR A 372 -1.58 -4.12 -4.74
N VAL A 373 -0.87 -4.01 -5.85
CA VAL A 373 -0.30 -2.72 -6.31
C VAL A 373 -0.58 -2.54 -7.78
N ASN A 374 -1.15 -1.40 -8.14
CA ASN A 374 -1.26 -0.96 -9.52
C ASN A 374 -0.04 -0.10 -9.86
N ASN A 375 0.81 -0.60 -10.74
CA ASN A 375 2.00 0.07 -11.21
C ASN A 375 1.70 0.71 -12.57
N LEU A 376 1.93 2.01 -12.67
CA LEU A 376 1.65 2.80 -13.86
C LEU A 376 2.95 3.26 -14.49
N SER A 377 3.01 3.17 -15.82
CA SER A 377 4.01 3.83 -16.64
C SER A 377 3.34 4.38 -17.88
N ASP A 378 3.76 5.56 -18.30
CA ASP A 378 3.18 6.22 -19.45
C ASP A 378 4.25 6.74 -20.41
N TYR A 379 3.82 7.01 -21.64
CA TYR A 379 4.58 7.70 -22.65
C TYR A 379 3.67 8.70 -23.38
N ILE A 380 4.14 9.93 -23.50
CA ILE A 380 3.43 10.99 -24.20
C ILE A 380 4.23 11.33 -25.45
N LEU A 381 3.55 11.39 -26.58
CA LEU A 381 4.07 11.90 -27.82
C LEU A 381 3.35 13.20 -28.15
N GLU A 382 4.03 14.31 -27.91
CA GLU A 382 3.58 15.66 -28.20
C GLU A 382 4.54 16.30 -29.22
N ARG A 383 4.01 17.06 -30.18
CA ARG A 383 4.78 17.61 -31.32
C ARG A 383 4.61 19.12 -31.52
N SER A 384 3.91 19.79 -30.60
CA SER A 384 3.59 21.23 -30.73
C SER A 384 4.34 22.12 -29.74
N ASP A 385 5.44 21.67 -29.17
CA ASP A 385 6.23 22.38 -28.14
C ASP A 385 5.46 22.67 -26.83
N MET A 386 4.36 21.97 -26.58
CA MET A 386 3.60 22.07 -25.34
C MET A 386 4.18 21.11 -24.29
N PRO A 387 4.21 21.47 -22.99
CA PRO A 387 4.68 20.55 -21.95
C PRO A 387 3.84 19.26 -21.87
N ASP A 388 4.51 18.11 -21.88
CA ASP A 388 3.90 16.76 -21.84
C ASP A 388 2.97 16.55 -20.64
N GLU A 389 3.31 17.16 -19.48
CA GLU A 389 2.54 17.04 -18.25
C GLU A 389 1.08 17.49 -18.42
N LEU A 390 0.86 18.47 -19.28
CA LEU A 390 -0.48 19.02 -19.52
C LEU A 390 -1.40 18.01 -20.22
N ILE A 391 -0.82 17.08 -21.01
CA ILE A 391 -1.57 16.03 -21.72
C ILE A 391 -2.08 14.96 -20.76
N ARG A 392 -1.37 14.70 -19.64
CA ARG A 392 -1.81 13.73 -18.62
C ARG A 392 -3.15 14.09 -18.01
N ASP A 393 -3.37 15.39 -17.77
CA ASP A 393 -4.48 15.92 -16.97
C ASP A 393 -5.72 16.28 -17.77
N VAL A 394 -5.80 15.86 -19.04
CA VAL A 394 -6.94 16.13 -19.91
C VAL A 394 -7.49 14.86 -20.52
N SER A 395 -8.76 14.90 -20.91
CA SER A 395 -9.37 13.81 -21.65
C SER A 395 -9.12 13.91 -23.14
N GLY A 396 -9.15 12.75 -23.78
CA GLY A 396 -9.00 12.59 -25.21
C GLY A 396 -9.78 11.39 -25.70
N GLN A 397 -9.76 11.14 -26.98
CA GLN A 397 -10.39 9.99 -27.59
C GLN A 397 -9.56 8.74 -27.29
N VAL A 398 -10.18 7.71 -26.67
CA VAL A 398 -9.55 6.41 -26.55
C VAL A 398 -9.49 5.75 -27.92
N VAL A 399 -8.29 5.55 -28.42
CA VAL A 399 -7.99 4.92 -29.72
C VAL A 399 -7.90 3.41 -29.57
N PHE A 400 -7.31 2.97 -28.47
CA PHE A 400 -7.10 1.57 -28.16
C PHE A 400 -7.12 1.34 -26.65
N GLU A 401 -7.81 0.28 -26.21
CA GLU A 401 -7.80 -0.18 -24.83
C GLU A 401 -7.85 -1.70 -24.80
N GLN A 402 -6.99 -2.30 -23.99
CA GLN A 402 -6.93 -3.74 -23.82
C GLN A 402 -6.59 -4.10 -22.38
N THR A 403 -7.33 -5.05 -21.81
CA THR A 403 -7.06 -5.61 -20.49
C THR A 403 -6.92 -7.12 -20.59
N LEU A 404 -5.73 -7.64 -20.27
CA LEU A 404 -5.38 -9.06 -20.34
C LEU A 404 -4.54 -9.45 -19.11
N PRO A 405 -4.40 -10.74 -18.78
CA PRO A 405 -3.40 -11.19 -17.81
C PRO A 405 -1.98 -10.70 -18.16
N PHE A 406 -1.64 -10.69 -19.46
CA PHE A 406 -0.44 -10.08 -20.01
C PHE A 406 -0.79 -9.43 -21.34
N VAL A 407 -0.43 -8.16 -21.50
CA VAL A 407 -0.64 -7.45 -22.76
C VAL A 407 0.55 -7.61 -23.69
N TRP A 408 0.27 -7.59 -24.99
CA TRP A 408 1.29 -7.53 -26.02
C TRP A 408 1.54 -6.07 -26.40
N PRO A 409 2.78 -5.69 -26.71
CA PRO A 409 3.09 -4.35 -27.20
C PRO A 409 2.26 -3.99 -28.43
N ILE A 410 1.90 -2.72 -28.55
CA ILE A 410 1.35 -2.18 -29.79
C ILE A 410 2.46 -2.21 -30.85
N SER A 411 2.23 -2.87 -31.99
CA SER A 411 3.26 -3.09 -33.01
C SER A 411 2.90 -2.59 -34.40
N GLN A 412 1.64 -2.23 -34.63
CA GLN A 412 1.13 -1.88 -35.97
C GLN A 412 0.40 -0.53 -35.98
N TYR A 413 0.68 0.35 -35.01
CA TYR A 413 0.13 1.70 -35.04
C TYR A 413 0.90 2.53 -36.07
N PRO A 414 0.24 3.48 -36.83
CA PRO A 414 0.89 4.28 -37.87
C PRO A 414 2.07 5.13 -37.38
N VAL A 415 2.14 5.43 -36.10
CA VAL A 415 3.21 6.22 -35.47
C VAL A 415 4.24 5.28 -34.86
N ALA A 416 5.43 5.21 -35.45
CA ALA A 416 6.48 4.27 -35.07
C ALA A 416 6.96 4.47 -33.63
N GLU A 417 7.09 5.72 -33.17
CA GLU A 417 7.55 6.06 -31.83
C GLU A 417 6.63 5.48 -30.73
N LEU A 418 5.32 5.37 -30.98
CA LEU A 418 4.38 4.74 -30.06
C LEU A 418 4.58 3.24 -29.98
N ASN A 419 4.85 2.57 -31.11
CA ASN A 419 5.14 1.14 -31.14
C ASN A 419 6.44 0.83 -30.35
N GLU A 420 7.50 1.59 -30.58
CA GLU A 420 8.79 1.43 -29.91
C GLU A 420 8.66 1.62 -28.39
N ASN A 421 7.99 2.67 -27.94
CA ASN A 421 7.80 2.94 -26.53
C ASN A 421 6.84 1.95 -25.85
N SER A 422 5.84 1.45 -26.56
CA SER A 422 4.99 0.37 -26.08
C SER A 422 5.80 -0.90 -25.84
N VAL A 423 6.67 -1.29 -26.78
CA VAL A 423 7.61 -2.43 -26.62
C VAL A 423 8.51 -2.23 -25.40
N ARG A 424 9.09 -1.04 -25.25
CA ARG A 424 9.97 -0.71 -24.13
C ARG A 424 9.24 -0.87 -22.81
N LEU A 425 8.10 -0.21 -22.63
CA LEU A 425 7.34 -0.21 -21.37
C LEU A 425 6.82 -1.60 -21.00
N VAL A 426 6.30 -2.37 -21.97
CA VAL A 426 5.83 -3.73 -21.71
C VAL A 426 6.97 -4.63 -21.27
N ASN A 427 8.16 -4.53 -21.89
CA ASN A 427 9.33 -5.31 -21.50
C ASN A 427 9.88 -4.88 -20.13
N GLU A 428 9.89 -3.61 -19.81
CA GLU A 428 10.23 -3.10 -18.47
C GLU A 428 9.29 -3.69 -17.41
N HIS A 429 7.98 -3.67 -17.64
CA HIS A 429 6.98 -4.19 -16.71
C HIS A 429 7.05 -5.73 -16.55
N ARG A 430 7.54 -6.46 -17.54
CA ARG A 430 7.72 -7.93 -17.44
C ARG A 430 8.80 -8.33 -16.44
N THR A 431 9.79 -7.49 -16.21
CA THR A 431 10.96 -7.80 -15.37
C THR A 431 11.04 -7.00 -14.08
N ALA A 432 10.24 -5.94 -13.94
CA ALA A 432 10.36 -4.98 -12.84
C ALA A 432 10.07 -5.56 -11.46
N TRP A 433 9.18 -6.56 -11.35
CA TRP A 433 8.72 -7.08 -10.05
C TRP A 433 8.89 -8.60 -9.91
N PRO A 434 10.11 -9.12 -9.71
CA PRO A 434 10.39 -10.56 -9.70
C PRO A 434 9.74 -11.31 -8.53
N TYR A 435 9.37 -10.60 -7.46
CA TYR A 435 8.71 -11.18 -6.28
C TYR A 435 7.20 -10.93 -6.24
N ALA A 436 6.61 -10.42 -7.30
CA ALA A 436 5.19 -10.20 -7.41
C ALA A 436 4.60 -11.02 -8.57
N LYS A 437 3.40 -11.51 -8.37
CA LYS A 437 2.63 -12.18 -9.42
C LYS A 437 1.81 -11.13 -10.16
N THR A 438 1.98 -10.99 -11.46
CA THR A 438 1.09 -10.19 -12.30
C THR A 438 -0.27 -10.86 -12.39
N LEU A 439 -1.32 -10.13 -12.04
CA LEU A 439 -2.70 -10.58 -12.14
C LEU A 439 -3.31 -10.17 -13.48
N HIS A 440 -3.23 -8.88 -13.80
CA HIS A 440 -3.70 -8.31 -15.06
C HIS A 440 -2.85 -7.10 -15.45
N GLN A 441 -2.82 -6.86 -16.74
CA GLN A 441 -2.28 -5.64 -17.32
C GLN A 441 -3.37 -4.95 -18.14
N ARG A 442 -3.37 -3.62 -18.12
CA ARG A 442 -4.21 -2.78 -18.96
C ARG A 442 -3.34 -1.78 -19.69
N GLN A 443 -3.51 -1.70 -20.99
CA GLN A 443 -2.89 -0.68 -21.82
C GLN A 443 -3.96 0.16 -22.48
N THR A 444 -3.74 1.47 -22.50
CA THR A 444 -4.67 2.43 -23.07
C THR A 444 -3.87 3.42 -23.92
N LEU A 445 -4.28 3.58 -25.16
CA LEU A 445 -3.79 4.65 -26.04
C LEU A 445 -4.92 5.64 -26.28
N ARG A 446 -4.70 6.89 -25.93
CA ARG A 446 -5.66 7.97 -26.22
C ARG A 446 -5.01 9.05 -27.06
N SER A 447 -5.81 9.60 -27.98
CA SER A 447 -5.48 10.75 -28.81
C SER A 447 -6.11 11.99 -28.17
N VAL A 448 -5.30 12.96 -27.83
CA VAL A 448 -5.71 14.24 -27.25
C VAL A 448 -5.64 15.31 -28.33
N PRO A 449 -6.75 15.96 -28.66
CA PRO A 449 -6.73 17.05 -29.65
C PRO A 449 -5.97 18.25 -29.08
N VAL A 450 -5.06 18.81 -29.86
CA VAL A 450 -4.29 20.01 -29.55
C VAL A 450 -4.44 20.98 -30.74
N THR A 451 -4.80 22.20 -30.46
CA THR A 451 -4.84 23.26 -31.48
C THR A 451 -3.90 24.37 -31.07
N GLU A 452 -2.85 24.56 -31.86
CA GLU A 452 -1.94 25.68 -31.72
C GLU A 452 -2.56 26.89 -32.44
N ALA A 453 -2.76 28.00 -31.73
CA ALA A 453 -3.34 29.22 -32.26
C ALA A 453 -2.32 30.35 -32.25
N HIS A 454 -1.97 30.84 -33.42
CA HIS A 454 -1.15 32.03 -33.58
C HIS A 454 -2.04 33.27 -33.62
N TYR A 455 -1.61 34.33 -32.96
CA TYR A 455 -2.37 35.58 -32.91
C TYR A 455 -1.48 36.81 -32.86
N ASP A 456 -2.03 37.90 -33.36
CA ASP A 456 -1.44 39.22 -33.27
C ASP A 456 -2.28 40.11 -32.35
N TRP A 457 -1.63 40.83 -31.48
CA TRP A 457 -2.22 41.84 -30.62
C TRP A 457 -1.27 43.02 -30.43
N LYS A 458 -1.62 44.19 -31.02
CA LYS A 458 -0.71 45.33 -31.10
C LYS A 458 0.61 44.94 -31.79
N ASP A 459 1.75 45.15 -31.09
CA ASP A 459 3.10 44.84 -31.58
C ASP A 459 3.60 43.46 -31.19
N VAL A 460 2.72 42.62 -30.58
CA VAL A 460 3.04 41.26 -30.13
C VAL A 460 2.42 40.24 -31.03
N SER A 461 3.26 39.38 -31.64
CA SER A 461 2.86 38.19 -32.37
C SER A 461 3.34 36.97 -31.64
N THR A 462 2.43 36.12 -31.18
CA THR A 462 2.78 34.93 -30.36
C THR A 462 1.72 33.84 -30.56
N ARG A 463 1.79 32.79 -29.76
CA ARG A 463 0.92 31.62 -29.86
C ARG A 463 0.43 31.15 -28.51
N PHE A 464 -0.64 30.37 -28.51
CA PHE A 464 -1.13 29.60 -27.38
C PHE A 464 -1.72 28.28 -27.87
N TRP A 465 -1.93 27.34 -26.95
CA TRP A 465 -2.48 26.03 -27.26
C TRP A 465 -3.81 25.83 -26.55
N VAL A 466 -4.77 25.24 -27.28
CA VAL A 466 -6.03 24.75 -26.74
C VAL A 466 -6.01 23.23 -26.84
N TYR A 467 -6.18 22.52 -25.74
CA TYR A 467 -5.97 21.08 -25.70
C TYR A 467 -6.99 20.35 -24.85
N GLY A 468 -7.19 19.06 -25.18
CA GLY A 468 -8.15 18.19 -24.53
C GLY A 468 -9.61 18.51 -24.90
N PHE A 469 -10.52 17.62 -24.54
CA PHE A 469 -11.96 17.84 -24.71
C PHE A 469 -12.50 18.94 -23.79
N GLU A 470 -11.78 19.24 -22.70
CA GLU A 470 -12.08 20.33 -21.79
C GLU A 470 -11.69 21.70 -22.32
N HIS A 471 -11.07 21.77 -23.51
CA HIS A 471 -10.55 22.99 -24.11
C HIS A 471 -9.69 23.81 -23.13
N LYS A 472 -8.79 23.13 -22.39
CA LYS A 472 -7.81 23.82 -21.54
C LYS A 472 -6.87 24.65 -22.39
N VAL A 473 -6.33 25.71 -21.82
CA VAL A 473 -5.44 26.63 -22.52
C VAL A 473 -4.08 26.67 -21.84
N HIS A 474 -3.03 26.61 -22.65
CA HIS A 474 -1.65 26.91 -22.27
C HIS A 474 -1.19 28.14 -23.03
N ALA A 475 -0.99 29.25 -22.32
CA ALA A 475 -0.61 30.54 -22.90
C ALA A 475 0.51 31.17 -22.07
N PRO A 476 1.76 30.65 -22.16
CA PRO A 476 2.87 31.13 -21.34
C PRO A 476 3.22 32.59 -21.61
N ASP A 477 3.08 33.05 -22.87
CA ASP A 477 3.43 34.37 -23.32
C ASP A 477 2.23 35.32 -23.45
N TYR A 478 1.19 35.11 -22.60
CA TYR A 478 0.03 35.98 -22.63
C TYR A 478 0.40 37.43 -22.28
N PRO A 479 0.12 38.45 -23.13
CA PRO A 479 0.77 39.77 -23.05
C PRO A 479 0.30 40.67 -21.92
N HIS A 480 -0.73 40.33 -21.19
CA HIS A 480 -1.30 41.17 -20.14
C HIS A 480 -1.43 40.43 -18.81
N GLN A 481 -0.28 40.01 -18.25
CA GLN A 481 -0.16 39.41 -16.95
C GLN A 481 0.21 40.51 -15.94
N CYS A 482 -0.63 40.76 -14.93
CA CYS A 482 -0.44 41.85 -13.97
C CYS A 482 0.62 41.58 -12.90
N CYS A 483 1.00 40.33 -12.66
CA CYS A 483 1.91 39.94 -11.59
C CYS A 483 3.02 39.04 -12.12
N TRP A 484 4.27 39.49 -12.01
CA TRP A 484 5.44 38.64 -12.12
C TRP A 484 5.46 37.66 -10.94
N GLY A 485 5.11 36.40 -11.16
CA GLY A 485 5.36 35.33 -10.18
C GLY A 485 4.16 34.84 -9.35
N CYS A 486 2.91 35.20 -9.65
CA CYS A 486 1.75 34.49 -9.09
C CYS A 486 1.51 33.19 -9.88
N ASN A 487 2.29 32.15 -9.60
CA ASN A 487 1.87 30.79 -9.87
C ASN A 487 0.83 30.41 -8.81
N VAL A 488 -0.45 30.56 -9.16
CA VAL A 488 -1.50 29.92 -8.37
C VAL A 488 -1.55 28.48 -8.86
N LEU A 489 -0.94 27.61 -8.04
CA LEU A 489 -1.03 26.16 -8.13
C LEU A 489 -2.45 25.69 -7.84
#